data_f19a68e6d4b48b5e188d3a5837af0c05
#
_entry.id   f19a68e6d4b48b5e188d3a5837af0c05
#
_cell.length_a   1.000
_cell.length_b   1.000
_cell.length_c   1.000
_cell.angle_alpha   90.00
_cell.angle_beta   90.00
_cell.angle_gamma   90.00
#
_symmetry.space_group_name_H-M   'P 1'
#
loop_
_entity.id
_entity.type
_entity.pdbx_description
1 polymer ?
#
loop_
_entity_poly.entity_id
_entity_poly.type
_entity_poly.pdbx_seq_one_letter_code
_entity_poly.pdbx_strand_id
1 'polypeptide(L)'
;MLYLELFLTFFQIGLFGFGGGYAMLSMIQGEVVTSHGWLSPAEFTDIVAISQMTPGPIGINSATYVGYTAAINAGYSPIWGILGSVTATFAVVLPSFILMIAISKFFLKYQKHPIVEAVFRGLRPAVVGLLAAAALVLMTAENFGSWHTDKYQFVVSVVIFLVAFIGTRKFKVNPILMIVLCGAAGWLLY
;
A
#
# COMPACT_ATOMS: atom_id res chain seq x y z
N MET A 1 14.04 -10.65 -25.09
CA MET A 1 13.38 -9.34 -25.01
C MET A 1 12.51 -9.21 -23.75
N LEU A 2 11.77 -10.27 -23.35
CA LEU A 2 10.83 -10.25 -22.22
C LEU A 2 11.39 -9.61 -20.92
N TYR A 3 12.58 -10.01 -20.45
CA TYR A 3 13.12 -9.48 -19.18
C TYR A 3 13.47 -8.00 -19.24
N LEU A 4 13.89 -7.50 -20.40
CA LEU A 4 14.12 -6.07 -20.58
C LEU A 4 12.80 -5.29 -20.57
N GLU A 5 11.78 -5.82 -21.23
CA GLU A 5 10.44 -5.26 -21.24
C GLU A 5 9.84 -5.27 -19.83
N LEU A 6 9.91 -6.42 -19.10
CA LEU A 6 9.53 -6.50 -17.69
C LEU A 6 10.24 -5.44 -16.84
N PHE A 7 11.57 -5.31 -17.02
CA PHE A 7 12.33 -4.32 -16.27
C PHE A 7 11.87 -2.89 -16.57
N LEU A 8 11.76 -2.51 -17.83
CA LEU A 8 11.37 -1.14 -18.20
C LEU A 8 9.95 -0.81 -17.77
N THR A 9 9.01 -1.72 -17.96
CA THR A 9 7.61 -1.56 -17.56
C THR A 9 7.48 -1.40 -16.05
N PHE A 10 8.07 -2.29 -15.27
CA PHE A 10 7.99 -2.20 -13.81
C PHE A 10 8.83 -1.06 -13.23
N PHE A 11 9.91 -0.65 -13.88
CA PHE A 11 10.62 0.56 -13.53
C PHE A 11 9.73 1.80 -13.72
N GLN A 12 9.02 1.89 -14.84
CA GLN A 12 8.07 2.97 -15.10
C GLN A 12 6.91 2.97 -14.10
N ILE A 13 6.35 1.80 -13.80
CA ILE A 13 5.32 1.65 -12.77
C ILE A 13 5.83 2.11 -11.40
N GLY A 14 7.06 1.73 -11.02
CA GLY A 14 7.69 2.17 -9.78
C GLY A 14 7.99 3.66 -9.70
N LEU A 15 8.24 4.31 -10.85
CA LEU A 15 8.49 5.74 -10.94
C LEU A 15 7.21 6.57 -10.84
N PHE A 16 6.13 6.11 -11.47
CA PHE A 16 4.87 6.85 -11.60
C PHE A 16 3.73 6.30 -10.72
N GLY A 17 3.98 5.24 -9.95
CA GLY A 17 3.00 4.59 -9.08
C GLY A 17 2.65 5.40 -7.83
N PHE A 18 2.12 6.61 -8.02
CA PHE A 18 1.65 7.47 -6.92
C PHE A 18 0.22 7.11 -6.51
N GLY A 19 -0.12 7.30 -5.24
CA GLY A 19 -1.50 7.19 -4.76
C GLY A 19 -1.85 5.90 -4.01
N GLY A 20 -0.87 5.00 -3.80
CA GLY A 20 -1.06 3.77 -3.01
C GLY A 20 -1.40 2.53 -3.83
N GLY A 21 -1.57 1.38 -3.14
CA GLY A 21 -1.65 0.06 -3.75
C GLY A 21 -2.72 -0.10 -4.84
N TYR A 22 -3.92 0.43 -4.64
CA TYR A 22 -5.01 0.30 -5.62
C TYR A 22 -4.79 1.13 -6.90
N ALA A 23 -4.22 2.32 -6.78
CA ALA A 23 -3.88 3.14 -7.95
C ALA A 23 -2.80 2.47 -8.81
N MET A 24 -1.82 1.82 -8.19
CA MET A 24 -0.81 1.03 -8.90
C MET A 24 -1.41 -0.17 -9.61
N LEU A 25 -2.45 -0.82 -9.06
CA LEU A 25 -3.07 -1.99 -9.69
C LEU A 25 -3.67 -1.66 -11.06
N SER A 26 -4.35 -0.52 -11.20
CA SER A 26 -4.90 -0.11 -12.51
C SER A 26 -3.79 0.14 -13.54
N MET A 27 -2.68 0.72 -13.10
CA MET A 27 -1.51 0.96 -13.96
C MET A 27 -0.83 -0.36 -14.36
N ILE A 28 -0.66 -1.29 -13.40
CA ILE A 28 -0.12 -2.63 -13.67
C ILE A 28 -1.03 -3.37 -14.65
N GLN A 29 -2.36 -3.35 -14.44
CA GLN A 29 -3.32 -3.99 -15.35
C GLN A 29 -3.23 -3.43 -16.77
N GLY A 30 -3.17 -2.12 -16.91
CA GLY A 30 -3.02 -1.48 -18.21
C GLY A 30 -1.78 -1.96 -18.96
N GLU A 31 -0.65 -2.08 -18.27
CA GLU A 31 0.60 -2.53 -18.88
C GLU A 31 0.61 -4.04 -19.15
N VAL A 32 0.29 -4.87 -18.17
CA VAL A 32 0.52 -6.32 -18.29
C VAL A 32 -0.59 -7.07 -19.03
N VAL A 33 -1.82 -6.56 -19.02
CA VAL A 33 -2.96 -7.16 -19.71
C VAL A 33 -3.21 -6.48 -21.05
N THR A 34 -3.29 -5.13 -21.06
CA THR A 34 -3.73 -4.40 -22.24
C THR A 34 -2.56 -4.10 -23.20
N SER A 35 -1.44 -3.58 -22.71
CA SER A 35 -0.32 -3.14 -23.56
C SER A 35 0.55 -4.31 -24.02
N HIS A 36 0.91 -5.21 -23.12
CA HIS A 36 1.83 -6.30 -23.42
C HIS A 36 1.15 -7.67 -23.59
N GLY A 37 -0.08 -7.86 -23.07
CA GLY A 37 -0.78 -9.13 -23.15
C GLY A 37 -0.04 -10.28 -22.47
N TRP A 38 0.79 -10.03 -21.46
CA TRP A 38 1.52 -11.05 -20.72
C TRP A 38 0.61 -11.95 -19.88
N LEU A 39 -0.53 -11.38 -19.46
CA LEU A 39 -1.53 -12.06 -18.66
C LEU A 39 -2.93 -11.83 -19.22
N SER A 40 -3.79 -12.82 -19.04
CA SER A 40 -5.23 -12.65 -19.22
C SER A 40 -5.85 -11.82 -18.08
N PRO A 41 -7.02 -11.22 -18.28
CA PRO A 41 -7.74 -10.51 -17.21
C PRO A 41 -8.04 -11.40 -15.99
N ALA A 42 -8.29 -12.69 -16.19
CA ALA A 42 -8.57 -13.64 -15.12
C ALA A 42 -7.30 -13.90 -14.27
N GLU A 43 -6.17 -14.20 -14.90
CA GLU A 43 -4.88 -14.39 -14.22
C GLU A 43 -4.48 -13.14 -13.44
N PHE A 44 -4.72 -11.95 -13.99
CA PHE A 44 -4.44 -10.70 -13.27
C PHE A 44 -5.30 -10.56 -12.01
N THR A 45 -6.58 -10.93 -12.09
CA THR A 45 -7.49 -10.89 -10.93
C THR A 45 -7.02 -11.84 -9.82
N ASP A 46 -6.58 -13.05 -10.18
CA ASP A 46 -6.02 -14.02 -9.23
C ASP A 46 -4.76 -13.48 -8.56
N ILE A 47 -3.86 -12.86 -9.33
CA ILE A 47 -2.64 -12.23 -8.81
C ILE A 47 -2.97 -11.09 -7.84
N VAL A 48 -3.98 -10.28 -8.14
CA VAL A 48 -4.42 -9.20 -7.23
C VAL A 48 -4.93 -9.80 -5.93
N ALA A 49 -5.76 -10.84 -5.98
CA ALA A 49 -6.28 -11.51 -4.78
C ALA A 49 -5.14 -12.08 -3.92
N ILE A 50 -4.20 -12.80 -4.53
CA ILE A 50 -3.02 -13.35 -3.83
C ILE A 50 -2.16 -12.22 -3.24
N SER A 51 -1.96 -11.13 -3.98
CA SER A 51 -1.17 -9.99 -3.52
C SER A 51 -1.79 -9.29 -2.31
N GLN A 52 -3.11 -9.26 -2.21
CA GLN A 52 -3.82 -8.71 -1.04
C GLN A 52 -3.73 -9.64 0.18
N MET A 53 -3.65 -10.93 -0.03
CA MET A 53 -3.48 -11.92 1.05
C MET A 53 -2.02 -12.03 1.53
N THR A 54 -1.07 -11.59 0.71
CA THR A 54 0.37 -11.66 1.01
C THR A 54 0.78 -10.42 1.81
N PRO A 55 1.44 -10.57 2.99
CA PRO A 55 1.90 -9.42 3.76
C PRO A 55 2.96 -8.64 2.98
N GLY A 56 2.73 -7.32 2.81
CA GLY A 56 3.65 -6.42 2.09
C GLY A 56 2.92 -5.45 1.16
N PRO A 57 3.66 -4.55 0.49
CA PRO A 57 3.08 -3.64 -0.49
C PRO A 57 2.49 -4.38 -1.68
N ILE A 58 1.22 -4.17 -1.96
CA ILE A 58 0.48 -4.85 -3.04
C ILE A 58 1.19 -4.71 -4.39
N GLY A 59 1.71 -3.53 -4.72
CA GLY A 59 2.43 -3.30 -5.98
C GLY A 59 3.71 -4.15 -6.12
N ILE A 60 4.45 -4.38 -5.03
CA ILE A 60 5.65 -5.22 -5.02
C ILE A 60 5.25 -6.70 -5.14
N ASN A 61 4.24 -7.14 -4.38
CA ASN A 61 3.74 -8.50 -4.47
C ASN A 61 3.23 -8.80 -5.88
N SER A 62 2.42 -7.90 -6.46
CA SER A 62 1.94 -8.02 -7.83
C SER A 62 3.09 -8.10 -8.84
N ALA A 63 4.11 -7.25 -8.72
CA ALA A 63 5.29 -7.30 -9.60
C ALA A 63 5.99 -8.65 -9.56
N THR A 64 6.14 -9.23 -8.36
CA THR A 64 6.74 -10.55 -8.17
C THR A 64 5.95 -11.65 -8.89
N TYR A 65 4.64 -11.69 -8.71
CA TYR A 65 3.78 -12.69 -9.34
C TYR A 65 3.66 -12.50 -10.85
N VAL A 66 3.48 -11.25 -11.30
CA VAL A 66 3.43 -10.93 -12.74
C VAL A 66 4.72 -11.33 -13.43
N GLY A 67 5.88 -11.02 -12.86
CA GLY A 67 7.17 -11.38 -13.44
C GLY A 67 7.34 -12.89 -13.63
N TYR A 68 6.86 -13.69 -12.65
CA TYR A 68 6.85 -15.15 -12.75
C TYR A 68 5.91 -15.63 -13.86
N THR A 69 4.64 -15.22 -13.78
CA THR A 69 3.59 -15.69 -14.68
C THR A 69 3.86 -15.29 -16.12
N ALA A 70 4.33 -14.07 -16.36
CA ALA A 70 4.71 -13.60 -17.70
C ALA A 70 5.82 -14.47 -18.33
N ALA A 71 6.81 -14.88 -17.53
CA ALA A 71 7.87 -15.77 -18.05
C ALA A 71 7.33 -17.17 -18.33
N ILE A 72 6.47 -17.73 -17.47
CA ILE A 72 5.84 -19.03 -17.71
C ILE A 72 4.95 -19.02 -18.94
N ASN A 73 4.11 -17.98 -19.09
CA ASN A 73 3.22 -17.81 -20.25
C ASN A 73 4.01 -17.63 -21.57
N ALA A 74 5.22 -17.07 -21.50
CA ALA A 74 6.14 -16.99 -22.62
C ALA A 74 6.87 -18.31 -22.95
N GLY A 75 6.56 -19.41 -22.23
CA GLY A 75 7.12 -20.75 -22.47
C GLY A 75 8.47 -21.00 -21.79
N TYR A 76 8.91 -20.16 -20.87
CA TYR A 76 10.14 -20.38 -20.12
C TYR A 76 9.93 -21.39 -18.98
N SER A 77 11.01 -22.06 -18.57
CA SER A 77 10.97 -22.98 -17.43
C SER A 77 10.80 -22.25 -16.09
N PRO A 78 10.37 -22.95 -15.01
CA PRO A 78 10.16 -22.33 -13.68
C PRO A 78 11.36 -21.56 -13.12
N ILE A 79 12.58 -21.98 -13.42
CA ILE A 79 13.81 -21.27 -13.02
C ILE A 79 13.85 -19.87 -13.64
N TRP A 80 13.50 -19.76 -14.91
CA TRP A 80 13.39 -18.48 -15.60
C TRP A 80 12.21 -17.66 -15.13
N GLY A 81 11.12 -18.31 -14.66
CA GLY A 81 10.03 -17.62 -13.96
C GLY A 81 10.51 -16.91 -12.71
N ILE A 82 11.39 -17.53 -11.91
CA ILE A 82 12.00 -16.89 -10.74
C ILE A 82 12.83 -15.66 -11.15
N LEU A 83 13.58 -15.74 -12.24
CA LEU A 83 14.32 -14.60 -12.76
C LEU A 83 13.37 -13.46 -13.19
N GLY A 84 12.22 -13.78 -13.76
CA GLY A 84 11.15 -12.81 -14.07
C GLY A 84 10.64 -12.09 -12.82
N SER A 85 10.36 -12.84 -11.75
CA SER A 85 9.98 -12.27 -10.44
C SER A 85 11.03 -11.33 -9.91
N VAL A 86 12.29 -11.74 -9.89
CA VAL A 86 13.40 -10.90 -9.39
C VAL A 86 13.54 -9.64 -10.23
N THR A 87 13.47 -9.76 -11.55
CA THR A 87 13.59 -8.62 -12.47
C THR A 87 12.48 -7.60 -12.25
N ALA A 88 11.22 -8.02 -12.23
CA ALA A 88 10.08 -7.13 -12.06
C ALA A 88 10.07 -6.48 -10.66
N THR A 89 10.36 -7.26 -9.61
CA THR A 89 10.43 -6.76 -8.23
C THR A 89 11.56 -5.75 -8.05
N PHE A 90 12.74 -6.05 -8.57
CA PHE A 90 13.87 -5.14 -8.52
C PHE A 90 13.57 -3.85 -9.28
N ALA A 91 12.98 -3.95 -10.47
CA ALA A 91 12.65 -2.82 -11.30
C ALA A 91 11.64 -1.87 -10.65
N VAL A 92 10.59 -2.38 -10.00
CA VAL A 92 9.56 -1.53 -9.34
C VAL A 92 10.11 -0.82 -8.10
N VAL A 93 11.07 -1.40 -7.40
CA VAL A 93 11.68 -0.82 -6.19
C VAL A 93 12.79 0.18 -6.53
N LEU A 94 13.52 -0.03 -7.62
CA LEU A 94 14.72 0.70 -7.97
C LEU A 94 14.51 2.22 -8.08
N PRO A 95 13.47 2.77 -8.73
CA PRO A 95 13.24 4.21 -8.81
C PRO A 95 13.08 4.85 -7.43
N SER A 96 12.25 4.24 -6.58
CA SER A 96 12.02 4.72 -5.21
C SER A 96 13.30 4.69 -4.37
N PHE A 97 14.11 3.65 -4.54
CA PHE A 97 15.40 3.52 -3.85
C PHE A 97 16.39 4.62 -4.29
N ILE A 98 16.52 4.86 -5.59
CA ILE A 98 17.37 5.91 -6.13
C ILE A 98 16.93 7.30 -5.63
N LEU A 99 15.61 7.58 -5.72
CA LEU A 99 15.05 8.85 -5.26
C LEU A 99 15.27 9.04 -3.76
N MET A 100 15.08 7.99 -2.96
CA MET A 100 15.28 8.05 -1.52
C MET A 100 16.74 8.37 -1.16
N ILE A 101 17.71 7.75 -1.82
CA ILE A 101 19.12 8.04 -1.59
C ILE A 101 19.47 9.49 -2.00
N ALA A 102 18.98 9.93 -3.18
CA ALA A 102 19.23 11.28 -3.66
C ALA A 102 18.64 12.34 -2.72
N ILE A 103 17.36 12.14 -2.31
CA ILE A 103 16.67 13.03 -1.38
C ILE A 103 17.33 13.01 -0.01
N SER A 104 17.73 11.84 0.51
CA SER A 104 18.40 11.73 1.81
C SER A 104 19.72 12.50 1.86
N LYS A 105 20.55 12.38 0.82
CA LYS A 105 21.80 13.14 0.73
C LYS A 105 21.55 14.64 0.68
N PHE A 106 20.57 15.08 -0.13
CA PHE A 106 20.18 16.48 -0.21
C PHE A 106 19.60 16.98 1.12
N PHE A 107 18.70 16.21 1.71
CA PHE A 107 18.01 16.56 2.96
C PHE A 107 18.99 16.70 4.12
N LEU A 108 19.92 15.75 4.28
CA LEU A 108 20.95 15.84 5.33
C LEU A 108 21.78 17.10 5.25
N LYS A 109 22.07 17.57 4.02
CA LYS A 109 22.82 18.81 3.78
C LYS A 109 22.01 20.08 4.05
N TYR A 110 20.74 20.08 3.68
CA TYR A 110 19.88 21.28 3.66
C TYR A 110 18.74 21.26 4.68
N GLN A 111 18.66 20.27 5.59
CA GLN A 111 17.55 20.14 6.56
C GLN A 111 17.32 21.38 7.44
N LYS A 112 18.39 22.17 7.70
CA LYS A 112 18.33 23.39 8.49
C LYS A 112 18.10 24.65 7.64
N HIS A 113 17.93 24.50 6.33
CA HIS A 113 17.70 25.65 5.45
C HIS A 113 16.29 26.19 5.64
N PRO A 114 16.08 27.52 5.77
CA PRO A 114 14.77 28.11 6.09
C PRO A 114 13.65 27.72 5.12
N ILE A 115 13.97 27.57 3.82
CA ILE A 115 13.01 27.16 2.81
C ILE A 115 12.56 25.72 3.04
N VAL A 116 13.49 24.80 3.35
CA VAL A 116 13.17 23.39 3.63
C VAL A 116 12.28 23.30 4.89
N GLU A 117 12.63 24.04 5.93
CA GLU A 117 11.81 24.10 7.14
C GLU A 117 10.41 24.67 6.88
N ALA A 118 10.31 25.73 6.07
CA ALA A 118 9.02 26.30 5.69
C ALA A 118 8.14 25.32 4.91
N VAL A 119 8.71 24.55 3.96
CA VAL A 119 7.99 23.50 3.21
C VAL A 119 7.47 22.42 4.16
N PHE A 120 8.32 21.90 5.06
CA PHE A 120 7.88 20.90 6.02
C PHE A 120 6.83 21.43 7.01
N ARG A 121 6.94 22.68 7.40
CA ARG A 121 5.94 23.35 8.26
C ARG A 121 4.58 23.44 7.56
N GLY A 122 4.56 23.70 6.27
CA GLY A 122 3.34 23.69 5.45
C GLY A 122 2.77 22.29 5.18
N LEU A 123 3.63 21.26 5.03
CA LEU A 123 3.21 19.88 4.77
C LEU A 123 2.60 19.19 6.01
N ARG A 124 3.02 19.53 7.22
CA ARG A 124 2.53 18.89 8.45
C ARG A 124 1.00 18.95 8.59
N PRO A 125 0.32 20.10 8.45
CA PRO A 125 -1.14 20.16 8.54
C PRO A 125 -1.82 19.40 7.38
N ALA A 126 -1.22 19.36 6.19
CA ALA A 126 -1.74 18.58 5.07
C ALA A 126 -1.72 17.08 5.36
N VAL A 127 -0.62 16.57 5.93
CA VAL A 127 -0.52 15.15 6.36
C VAL A 127 -1.56 14.83 7.44
N VAL A 128 -1.76 15.73 8.42
CA VAL A 128 -2.81 15.54 9.45
C VAL A 128 -4.20 15.49 8.81
N GLY A 129 -4.46 16.36 7.84
CA GLY A 129 -5.73 16.36 7.10
C GLY A 129 -5.95 15.06 6.30
N LEU A 130 -4.90 14.54 5.64
CA LEU A 130 -4.97 13.26 4.92
C LEU A 130 -5.20 12.07 5.86
N LEU A 131 -4.57 12.06 7.03
CA LEU A 131 -4.80 11.02 8.04
C LEU A 131 -6.23 11.08 8.60
N ALA A 132 -6.75 12.29 8.84
CA ALA A 132 -8.14 12.46 9.27
C ALA A 132 -9.12 12.01 8.18
N ALA A 133 -8.87 12.35 6.91
CA ALA A 133 -9.67 11.91 5.78
C ALA A 133 -9.66 10.37 5.64
N ALA A 134 -8.49 9.73 5.79
CA ALA A 134 -8.37 8.27 5.76
C ALA A 134 -9.17 7.63 6.92
N ALA A 135 -9.10 8.19 8.12
CA ALA A 135 -9.89 7.71 9.25
C ALA A 135 -11.40 7.82 8.97
N LEU A 136 -11.86 8.92 8.38
CA LEU A 136 -13.27 9.10 8.00
C LEU A 136 -13.73 8.11 6.93
N VAL A 137 -12.88 7.80 5.96
CA VAL A 137 -13.18 6.78 4.91
C VAL A 137 -13.36 5.39 5.52
N LEU A 138 -12.65 5.05 6.60
CA LEU A 138 -12.78 3.78 7.31
C LEU A 138 -14.02 3.73 8.23
N MET A 139 -14.65 4.86 8.52
CA MET A 139 -15.89 4.95 9.31
C MET A 139 -17.12 4.66 8.44
N THR A 140 -17.15 3.50 7.80
CA THR A 140 -18.30 3.04 7.01
C THR A 140 -19.35 2.41 7.91
N ALA A 141 -20.57 2.26 7.39
CA ALA A 141 -21.64 1.56 8.10
C ALA A 141 -21.31 0.08 8.36
N GLU A 142 -20.47 -0.53 7.52
CA GLU A 142 -19.99 -1.91 7.70
C GLU A 142 -19.02 -2.03 8.89
N ASN A 143 -18.14 -1.05 9.07
CA ASN A 143 -17.12 -1.09 10.13
C ASN A 143 -17.63 -0.53 11.47
N PHE A 144 -18.44 0.53 11.43
CA PHE A 144 -18.92 1.23 12.62
C PHE A 144 -20.34 0.89 13.01
N GLY A 145 -21.08 0.19 12.15
CA GLY A 145 -22.53 0.06 12.27
C GLY A 145 -23.26 1.33 11.86
N SER A 146 -24.59 1.24 11.81
CA SER A 146 -25.45 2.38 11.51
C SER A 146 -26.48 2.55 12.62
N TRP A 147 -26.70 3.80 13.03
CA TRP A 147 -27.73 4.14 14.03
C TRP A 147 -29.13 3.64 13.64
N HIS A 148 -29.40 3.48 12.34
CA HIS A 148 -30.69 3.05 11.82
C HIS A 148 -30.81 1.51 11.69
N THR A 149 -29.69 0.82 11.41
CA THR A 149 -29.70 -0.61 11.09
C THR A 149 -29.22 -1.45 12.27
N ASP A 150 -28.14 -1.04 12.94
CA ASP A 150 -27.57 -1.75 14.08
C ASP A 150 -27.02 -0.77 15.12
N LYS A 151 -27.91 -0.37 16.04
CA LYS A 151 -27.59 0.56 17.12
C LYS A 151 -26.55 0.01 18.09
N TYR A 152 -26.57 -1.31 18.32
CA TYR A 152 -25.64 -1.94 19.25
C TYR A 152 -24.22 -1.85 18.72
N GLN A 153 -24.00 -2.28 17.47
CA GLN A 153 -22.71 -2.19 16.81
C GLN A 153 -22.19 -0.75 16.76
N PHE A 154 -23.04 0.20 16.41
CA PHE A 154 -22.68 1.61 16.37
C PHE A 154 -22.19 2.13 17.73
N VAL A 155 -22.95 1.86 18.81
CA VAL A 155 -22.59 2.32 20.16
C VAL A 155 -21.28 1.67 20.62
N VAL A 156 -21.12 0.37 20.41
CA VAL A 156 -19.90 -0.36 20.77
C VAL A 156 -18.69 0.20 20.01
N SER A 157 -18.80 0.44 18.70
CA SER A 157 -17.73 1.05 17.89
C SER A 157 -17.32 2.41 18.40
N VAL A 158 -18.30 3.28 18.72
CA VAL A 158 -18.04 4.62 19.27
C VAL A 158 -17.35 4.54 20.62
N VAL A 159 -17.78 3.64 21.50
CA VAL A 159 -17.17 3.43 22.83
C VAL A 159 -15.73 2.96 22.68
N ILE A 160 -15.47 1.94 21.85
CA ILE A 160 -14.09 1.45 21.58
C ILE A 160 -13.22 2.57 21.04
N PHE A 161 -13.73 3.36 20.09
CA PHE A 161 -13.01 4.50 19.53
C PHE A 161 -12.65 5.53 20.61
N LEU A 162 -13.61 5.93 21.46
CA LEU A 162 -13.36 6.90 22.52
C LEU A 162 -12.37 6.39 23.56
N VAL A 163 -12.48 5.11 23.95
CA VAL A 163 -11.54 4.47 24.89
C VAL A 163 -10.14 4.44 24.29
N ALA A 164 -10.00 4.05 23.02
CA ALA A 164 -8.71 4.04 22.32
C ALA A 164 -8.12 5.44 22.21
N PHE A 165 -8.93 6.43 21.86
CA PHE A 165 -8.50 7.82 21.73
C PHE A 165 -8.03 8.41 23.05
N ILE A 166 -8.83 8.26 24.11
CA ILE A 166 -8.50 8.76 25.47
C ILE A 166 -7.30 8.00 26.05
N GLY A 167 -7.27 6.68 25.89
CA GLY A 167 -6.19 5.82 26.36
C GLY A 167 -4.85 6.17 25.75
N THR A 168 -4.83 6.39 24.44
CA THR A 168 -3.60 6.78 23.73
C THR A 168 -3.19 8.21 24.06
N ARG A 169 -4.14 9.17 24.09
CA ARG A 169 -3.82 10.58 24.28
C ARG A 169 -3.54 10.95 25.73
N LYS A 170 -4.39 10.54 26.67
CA LYS A 170 -4.31 10.93 28.09
C LYS A 170 -3.41 10.00 28.91
N PHE A 171 -3.55 8.71 28.72
CA PHE A 171 -2.81 7.71 29.48
C PHE A 171 -1.52 7.25 28.79
N LYS A 172 -1.26 7.72 27.55
CA LYS A 172 -0.05 7.38 26.78
C LYS A 172 0.18 5.87 26.65
N VAL A 173 -0.90 5.10 26.59
CA VAL A 173 -0.84 3.66 26.39
C VAL A 173 -0.13 3.36 25.07
N ASN A 174 0.71 2.34 25.05
CA ASN A 174 1.41 1.93 23.82
C ASN A 174 0.39 1.64 22.69
N PRO A 175 0.53 2.26 21.51
CA PRO A 175 -0.41 2.05 20.40
C PRO A 175 -0.59 0.59 19.99
N ILE A 176 0.47 -0.21 20.04
CA ILE A 176 0.40 -1.66 19.72
C ILE A 176 -0.49 -2.39 20.72
N LEU A 177 -0.30 -2.12 22.01
CA LEU A 177 -1.15 -2.71 23.07
C LEU A 177 -2.61 -2.27 22.90
N MET A 178 -2.83 -0.99 22.55
CA MET A 178 -4.19 -0.48 22.32
C MET A 178 -4.87 -1.19 21.15
N ILE A 179 -4.15 -1.43 20.03
CA ILE A 179 -4.69 -2.19 18.88
C ILE A 179 -5.10 -3.61 19.31
N VAL A 180 -4.25 -4.31 20.07
CA VAL A 180 -4.53 -5.67 20.56
C VAL A 180 -5.75 -5.68 21.48
N LEU A 181 -5.82 -4.73 22.42
CA LEU A 181 -6.95 -4.63 23.34
C LEU A 181 -8.27 -4.30 22.62
N CYS A 182 -8.25 -3.36 21.66
CA CYS A 182 -9.43 -3.03 20.86
C CYS A 182 -9.85 -4.20 19.96
N GLY A 183 -8.88 -4.94 19.39
CA GLY A 183 -9.17 -6.16 18.61
C GLY A 183 -9.82 -7.25 19.46
N ALA A 184 -9.29 -7.53 20.66
CA ALA A 184 -9.87 -8.48 21.60
C ALA A 184 -11.27 -8.05 22.07
N ALA A 185 -11.45 -6.76 22.38
CA ALA A 185 -12.75 -6.21 22.76
C ALA A 185 -13.76 -6.32 21.60
N GLY A 186 -13.35 -6.02 20.37
CA GLY A 186 -14.19 -6.20 19.19
C GLY A 186 -14.62 -7.64 19.00
N TRP A 187 -13.68 -8.59 19.08
CA TRP A 187 -14.00 -10.02 18.96
C TRP A 187 -14.97 -10.55 20.03
N LEU A 188 -14.95 -9.96 21.23
CA LEU A 188 -15.87 -10.37 22.32
C LEU A 188 -17.24 -9.69 22.24
N LEU A 189 -17.34 -8.52 21.60
CA LEU A 189 -18.53 -7.69 21.60
C LEU A 189 -19.31 -7.72 20.28
N TYR A 190 -18.70 -8.20 19.20
CA TYR A 190 -19.31 -8.43 17.88
C TYR A 190 -19.44 -9.92 17.59
#